data_907e8f1169a8c8acb15c816982fa48be
#
_entry.id   907e8f1169a8c8acb15c816982fa48be
#
_cell.length_a   1.000
_cell.length_b   1.000
_cell.length_c   1.000
_cell.angle_alpha   90.00
_cell.angle_beta   90.00
_cell.angle_gamma   90.00
#
_symmetry.space_group_name_H-M   'P 1'
#
loop_
_entity.id
_entity.type
_entity.pdbx_description
1 polymer ?
#
loop_
_entity_poly.entity_id
_entity_poly.type
_entity_poly.pdbx_seq_one_letter_code
_entity_poly.pdbx_strand_id
1 'polypeptide(L)'
;AVSNSPNYARGVRREKMSSLRKTVARRLVAVKNETAMLTTFNEVDMKPVMDLRSKYKDKFKEKHGVGLGFMSFFTKAVCVALKEWPAVNAQIDGNEMVFNDFCDISIAVSAPKGLVVPVLRNAENMSLATIENTIRDFGLRARDGKLGIEEMSGGTFTITNGGVFGSLMSTPIINPPQSAILGMHKIQDRVMVVDGKMEILPMMYLALSYDHRIIDGKESVGFLVTIKELLEDPTRILLDI
;
A
#
# COMPACT_ATOMS: atom_id res chain seq x y z
N ALA A 1 34.42 46.88 23.35
CA ALA A 1 34.23 45.89 22.30
C ALA A 1 32.72 45.76 22.03
N VAL A 2 32.22 46.31 20.89
CA VAL A 2 30.83 46.17 20.46
C VAL A 2 30.73 44.78 19.82
N SER A 3 30.01 43.88 20.51
CA SER A 3 29.68 42.57 19.98
C SER A 3 28.69 42.73 18.82
N ASN A 4 29.14 42.68 17.59
CA ASN A 4 28.33 42.55 16.40
C ASN A 4 27.81 41.11 16.30
N SER A 5 26.81 40.74 17.14
CA SER A 5 26.04 39.53 16.94
C SER A 5 25.21 39.73 15.67
N PRO A 6 25.30 38.86 14.66
CA PRO A 6 24.44 38.96 13.48
C PRO A 6 22.99 38.87 13.91
N ASN A 7 22.22 39.90 13.62
CA ASN A 7 20.80 39.97 13.90
C ASN A 7 20.06 39.09 12.89
N TYR A 8 19.96 37.77 13.18
CA TYR A 8 19.17 36.83 12.36
C TYR A 8 17.69 37.16 12.52
N ALA A 9 17.12 37.84 11.53
CA ALA A 9 15.68 38.07 11.47
C ALA A 9 14.94 36.73 11.41
N ARG A 10 14.23 36.35 12.49
CA ARG A 10 13.38 35.16 12.54
C ARG A 10 12.05 35.47 11.84
N GLY A 11 12.00 35.21 10.53
CA GLY A 11 10.76 35.35 9.75
C GLY A 11 9.80 34.19 10.03
N VAL A 12 8.52 34.50 10.28
CA VAL A 12 7.43 33.52 10.34
C VAL A 12 6.50 33.76 9.15
N ARG A 13 6.29 32.72 8.35
CA ARG A 13 5.36 32.76 7.22
C ARG A 13 4.08 32.05 7.59
N ARG A 14 2.94 32.70 7.42
CA ARG A 14 1.61 32.12 7.64
C ARG A 14 0.89 32.00 6.31
N GLU A 15 0.38 30.80 6.01
CA GLU A 15 -0.43 30.51 4.82
C GLU A 15 -1.76 29.88 5.23
N LYS A 16 -2.85 30.24 4.56
CA LYS A 16 -4.14 29.57 4.75
C LYS A 16 -4.11 28.20 4.11
N MET A 17 -4.55 27.17 4.86
CA MET A 17 -4.74 25.84 4.31
C MET A 17 -5.80 25.84 3.23
N SER A 18 -5.53 25.14 2.11
CA SER A 18 -6.52 24.92 1.05
C SER A 18 -7.74 24.13 1.58
N SER A 19 -8.88 24.23 0.91
CA SER A 19 -10.10 23.50 1.28
C SER A 19 -9.86 21.98 1.27
N LEU A 20 -9.12 21.48 0.27
CA LEU A 20 -8.72 20.08 0.19
C LEU A 20 -7.89 19.67 1.44
N ARG A 21 -6.86 20.46 1.79
CA ARG A 21 -6.02 20.17 2.96
C ARG A 21 -6.83 20.15 4.26
N LYS A 22 -7.77 21.05 4.43
CA LYS A 22 -8.67 21.08 5.61
C LYS A 22 -9.54 19.82 5.68
N THR A 23 -10.09 19.37 4.54
CA THR A 23 -10.92 18.17 4.47
C THR A 23 -10.10 16.91 4.79
N VAL A 24 -8.90 16.77 4.20
CA VAL A 24 -7.98 15.67 4.50
C VAL A 24 -7.60 15.65 5.98
N ALA A 25 -7.22 16.79 6.56
CA ALA A 25 -6.85 16.89 7.97
C ALA A 25 -7.97 16.40 8.89
N ARG A 26 -9.22 16.85 8.65
CA ARG A 26 -10.39 16.43 9.42
C ARG A 26 -10.64 14.93 9.33
N ARG A 27 -10.60 14.35 8.10
CA ARG A 27 -10.79 12.92 7.89
C ARG A 27 -9.73 12.07 8.59
N LEU A 28 -8.45 12.44 8.47
CA LEU A 28 -7.37 11.69 9.11
C LEU A 28 -7.48 11.70 10.64
N VAL A 29 -7.83 12.84 11.23
CA VAL A 29 -8.05 12.95 12.69
C VAL A 29 -9.26 12.14 13.11
N ALA A 30 -10.38 12.20 12.37
CA ALA A 30 -11.58 11.42 12.66
C ALA A 30 -11.27 9.93 12.70
N VAL A 31 -10.67 9.38 11.65
CA VAL A 31 -10.31 7.95 11.57
C VAL A 31 -9.40 7.53 12.73
N LYS A 32 -8.38 8.34 13.04
CA LYS A 32 -7.45 8.05 14.13
C LYS A 32 -8.16 7.97 15.49
N ASN A 33 -9.22 8.75 15.69
CA ASN A 33 -9.97 8.80 16.95
C ASN A 33 -11.14 7.79 16.99
N GLU A 34 -11.68 7.40 15.83
CA GLU A 34 -12.85 6.52 15.71
C GLU A 34 -12.48 5.04 15.59
N THR A 35 -11.21 4.71 15.40
CA THR A 35 -10.70 3.34 15.26
C THR A 35 -9.81 2.93 16.41
N ALA A 36 -9.83 1.65 16.79
CA ALA A 36 -8.79 1.04 17.63
C ALA A 36 -7.60 0.62 16.76
N MET A 37 -6.95 1.60 16.11
CA MET A 37 -5.93 1.35 15.11
C MET A 37 -4.65 0.81 15.71
N LEU A 38 -4.23 -0.37 15.25
CA LEU A 38 -2.96 -1.01 15.55
C LEU A 38 -2.19 -1.24 14.25
N THR A 39 -0.86 -1.41 14.34
CA THR A 39 -0.02 -1.77 13.20
C THR A 39 0.85 -2.96 13.57
N THR A 40 0.82 -4.00 12.72
CA THR A 40 1.76 -5.10 12.76
C THR A 40 2.72 -5.00 11.57
N PHE A 41 3.92 -5.55 11.74
CA PHE A 41 4.98 -5.47 10.74
C PHE A 41 5.49 -6.87 10.40
N ASN A 42 5.96 -7.02 9.18
CA ASN A 42 6.75 -8.16 8.74
C ASN A 42 7.81 -7.68 7.75
N GLU A 43 8.74 -8.53 7.42
CA GLU A 43 9.75 -8.30 6.39
C GLU A 43 9.66 -9.38 5.32
N VAL A 44 9.93 -9.01 4.09
CA VAL A 44 9.84 -9.89 2.93
C VAL A 44 11.12 -9.83 2.12
N ASP A 45 11.62 -11.00 1.70
CA ASP A 45 12.65 -11.10 0.68
C ASP A 45 12.04 -10.84 -0.70
N MET A 46 12.47 -9.74 -1.32
CA MET A 46 12.00 -9.35 -2.64
C MET A 46 12.74 -10.01 -3.79
N LYS A 47 13.79 -10.81 -3.50
CA LYS A 47 14.62 -11.43 -4.53
C LYS A 47 13.81 -12.29 -5.51
N PRO A 48 12.89 -13.17 -5.09
CA PRO A 48 12.13 -14.00 -6.03
C PRO A 48 11.29 -13.18 -7.02
N VAL A 49 10.59 -12.14 -6.53
CA VAL A 49 9.83 -11.22 -7.41
C VAL A 49 10.76 -10.43 -8.32
N MET A 50 11.91 -9.96 -7.82
CA MET A 50 12.89 -9.22 -8.62
C MET A 50 13.51 -10.08 -9.72
N ASP A 51 13.85 -11.33 -9.42
CA ASP A 51 14.40 -12.30 -10.38
C ASP A 51 13.37 -12.60 -11.47
N LEU A 52 12.12 -12.84 -11.09
CA LEU A 52 11.02 -13.08 -12.03
C LEU A 52 10.81 -11.87 -12.96
N ARG A 53 10.78 -10.68 -12.41
CA ARG A 53 10.69 -9.43 -13.18
C ARG A 53 11.88 -9.28 -14.12
N SER A 54 13.09 -9.46 -13.64
CA SER A 54 14.31 -9.37 -14.46
C SER A 54 14.28 -10.33 -15.64
N LYS A 55 13.83 -11.56 -15.40
CA LYS A 55 13.75 -12.61 -16.44
C LYS A 55 12.71 -12.30 -17.52
N TYR A 56 11.57 -11.68 -17.16
CA TYR A 56 10.44 -11.57 -18.08
C TYR A 56 10.06 -10.13 -18.49
N LYS A 57 10.70 -9.09 -17.95
CA LYS A 57 10.34 -7.68 -18.16
C LYS A 57 10.22 -7.28 -19.64
N ASP A 58 11.15 -7.74 -20.49
CA ASP A 58 11.18 -7.35 -21.88
C ASP A 58 10.07 -8.05 -22.69
N LYS A 59 9.92 -9.36 -22.54
CA LYS A 59 8.83 -10.12 -23.17
C LYS A 59 7.45 -9.66 -22.69
N PHE A 60 7.32 -9.32 -21.39
CA PHE A 60 6.09 -8.83 -20.83
C PHE A 60 5.72 -7.46 -21.44
N LYS A 61 6.71 -6.55 -21.52
CA LYS A 61 6.52 -5.22 -22.11
C LYS A 61 6.19 -5.32 -23.60
N GLU A 62 6.85 -6.19 -24.35
CA GLU A 62 6.58 -6.43 -25.77
C GLU A 62 5.14 -6.92 -25.98
N LYS A 63 4.69 -7.90 -25.19
CA LYS A 63 3.37 -8.51 -25.32
C LYS A 63 2.23 -7.60 -24.82
N HIS A 64 2.43 -6.85 -23.74
CA HIS A 64 1.35 -6.16 -23.03
C HIS A 64 1.43 -4.62 -23.09
N GLY A 65 2.51 -4.05 -23.66
CA GLY A 65 2.69 -2.60 -23.79
C GLY A 65 2.93 -1.87 -22.45
N VAL A 66 3.17 -2.60 -21.36
CA VAL A 66 3.41 -2.08 -20.00
C VAL A 66 4.53 -2.85 -19.33
N GLY A 67 5.30 -2.19 -18.45
CA GLY A 67 6.34 -2.85 -17.67
C GLY A 67 5.74 -3.74 -16.58
N LEU A 68 6.40 -4.86 -16.27
CA LEU A 68 6.06 -5.72 -15.14
C LEU A 68 6.54 -5.04 -13.84
N GLY A 69 5.63 -4.41 -13.11
CA GLY A 69 5.89 -3.71 -11.86
C GLY A 69 5.78 -4.63 -10.63
N PHE A 70 6.05 -4.07 -9.45
CA PHE A 70 5.81 -4.77 -8.18
C PHE A 70 4.34 -4.76 -7.79
N MET A 71 3.60 -3.72 -8.20
CA MET A 71 2.24 -3.50 -7.73
C MET A 71 1.29 -4.63 -8.12
N SER A 72 1.46 -5.23 -9.30
CA SER A 72 0.65 -6.37 -9.71
C SER A 72 0.86 -7.60 -8.83
N PHE A 73 2.10 -7.90 -8.43
CA PHE A 73 2.39 -8.98 -7.49
C PHE A 73 1.77 -8.72 -6.11
N PHE A 74 1.97 -7.52 -5.57
CA PHE A 74 1.37 -7.14 -4.29
C PHE A 74 -0.15 -7.18 -4.33
N THR A 75 -0.77 -6.66 -5.39
CA THR A 75 -2.23 -6.68 -5.53
C THR A 75 -2.76 -8.12 -5.57
N LYS A 76 -2.11 -9.02 -6.32
CA LYS A 76 -2.53 -10.43 -6.37
C LYS A 76 -2.33 -11.14 -5.04
N ALA A 77 -1.18 -10.95 -4.37
CA ALA A 77 -0.93 -11.51 -3.05
C ALA A 77 -1.96 -11.01 -2.02
N VAL A 78 -2.29 -9.72 -2.05
CA VAL A 78 -3.34 -9.13 -1.20
C VAL A 78 -4.69 -9.76 -1.48
N CYS A 79 -5.09 -9.93 -2.76
CA CYS A 79 -6.39 -10.55 -3.09
C CYS A 79 -6.49 -12.00 -2.59
N VAL A 80 -5.40 -12.79 -2.68
CA VAL A 80 -5.37 -14.16 -2.10
C VAL A 80 -5.51 -14.10 -0.59
N ALA A 81 -4.70 -13.26 0.07
CA ALA A 81 -4.73 -13.10 1.52
C ALA A 81 -6.08 -12.59 2.05
N LEU A 82 -6.78 -11.70 1.33
CA LEU A 82 -8.12 -11.22 1.72
C LEU A 82 -9.18 -12.31 1.67
N LYS A 83 -9.06 -13.30 0.77
CA LYS A 83 -9.94 -14.47 0.74
C LYS A 83 -9.70 -15.41 1.93
N GLU A 84 -8.45 -15.58 2.33
CA GLU A 84 -8.06 -16.43 3.47
C GLU A 84 -8.41 -15.77 4.81
N TRP A 85 -8.31 -14.44 4.87
CA TRP A 85 -8.54 -13.62 6.07
C TRP A 85 -9.66 -12.60 5.85
N PRO A 86 -10.94 -13.03 5.74
CA PRO A 86 -12.03 -12.16 5.30
C PRO A 86 -12.34 -10.99 6.25
N ALA A 87 -11.99 -11.08 7.54
CA ALA A 87 -12.16 -9.97 8.48
C ALA A 87 -11.31 -8.75 8.07
N VAL A 88 -10.16 -8.96 7.39
CA VAL A 88 -9.30 -7.87 6.90
C VAL A 88 -9.95 -7.12 5.73
N ASN A 89 -10.89 -7.76 5.00
CA ASN A 89 -11.69 -7.16 3.92
C ASN A 89 -13.08 -6.70 4.36
N ALA A 90 -13.37 -6.74 5.66
CA ALA A 90 -14.65 -6.31 6.23
C ALA A 90 -14.62 -4.83 6.61
N GLN A 91 -15.80 -4.27 6.86
CA GLN A 91 -16.00 -2.94 7.41
C GLN A 91 -17.06 -2.95 8.51
N ILE A 92 -17.06 -1.92 9.36
CA ILE A 92 -18.09 -1.75 10.40
C ILE A 92 -19.20 -0.88 9.82
N ASP A 93 -20.45 -1.35 9.95
CA ASP A 93 -21.66 -0.57 9.73
C ASP A 93 -22.57 -0.66 10.97
N GLY A 94 -22.63 0.39 11.74
CA GLY A 94 -23.31 0.40 13.05
C GLY A 94 -22.76 -0.67 14.00
N ASN A 95 -23.54 -1.70 14.25
CA ASN A 95 -23.20 -2.86 15.09
C ASN A 95 -22.92 -4.14 14.30
N GLU A 96 -22.81 -4.03 12.98
CA GLU A 96 -22.60 -5.16 12.07
C GLU A 96 -21.22 -5.13 11.44
N MET A 97 -20.67 -6.31 11.14
CA MET A 97 -19.52 -6.49 10.28
C MET A 97 -20.02 -6.82 8.87
N VAL A 98 -19.69 -5.99 7.91
CA VAL A 98 -20.01 -6.21 6.49
C VAL A 98 -18.79 -6.81 5.81
N PHE A 99 -18.90 -8.08 5.39
CA PHE A 99 -17.85 -8.79 4.66
C PHE A 99 -18.01 -8.57 3.16
N ASN A 100 -16.89 -8.30 2.47
CA ASN A 100 -16.88 -8.14 1.02
C ASN A 100 -16.35 -9.43 0.37
N ASP A 101 -17.16 -10.05 -0.50
CA ASP A 101 -16.78 -11.27 -1.25
C ASP A 101 -15.99 -10.96 -2.54
N PHE A 102 -15.52 -9.71 -2.69
CA PHE A 102 -14.73 -9.20 -3.81
C PHE A 102 -13.60 -8.32 -3.29
N CYS A 103 -12.59 -8.07 -4.13
CA CYS A 103 -11.43 -7.26 -3.78
C CYS A 103 -11.38 -5.99 -4.63
N ASP A 104 -11.90 -4.88 -4.12
CA ASP A 104 -11.76 -3.55 -4.70
C ASP A 104 -10.58 -2.83 -4.05
N ILE A 105 -9.40 -2.90 -4.70
CA ILE A 105 -8.14 -2.47 -4.10
C ILE A 105 -7.85 -1.01 -4.44
N SER A 106 -7.85 -0.16 -3.44
CA SER A 106 -7.42 1.25 -3.54
C SER A 106 -5.90 1.33 -3.61
N ILE A 107 -5.36 2.01 -4.62
CA ILE A 107 -3.92 2.21 -4.80
C ILE A 107 -3.57 3.67 -4.53
N ALA A 108 -2.69 3.91 -3.56
CA ALA A 108 -2.24 5.27 -3.27
C ALA A 108 -1.31 5.79 -4.37
N VAL A 109 -1.74 6.84 -5.07
CA VAL A 109 -1.01 7.48 -6.18
C VAL A 109 -0.68 8.92 -5.81
N SER A 110 0.59 9.30 -5.96
CA SER A 110 1.03 10.68 -5.76
C SER A 110 0.61 11.56 -6.94
N ALA A 111 0.00 12.70 -6.64
CA ALA A 111 -0.42 13.71 -7.61
C ALA A 111 0.07 15.10 -7.18
N PRO A 112 0.19 16.09 -8.09
CA PRO A 112 0.67 17.44 -7.75
C PRO A 112 -0.14 18.15 -6.66
N LYS A 113 -1.44 17.84 -6.54
CA LYS A 113 -2.34 18.38 -5.52
C LYS A 113 -2.40 17.55 -4.23
N GLY A 114 -1.65 16.47 -4.13
CA GLY A 114 -1.62 15.57 -2.98
C GLY A 114 -1.79 14.10 -3.37
N LEU A 115 -2.10 13.26 -2.39
CA LEU A 115 -2.33 11.83 -2.57
C LEU A 115 -3.77 11.57 -3.01
N VAL A 116 -3.96 10.74 -4.03
CA VAL A 116 -5.26 10.21 -4.46
C VAL A 116 -5.24 8.70 -4.39
N VAL A 117 -6.40 8.06 -4.25
CA VAL A 117 -6.52 6.62 -3.99
C VAL A 117 -7.56 5.97 -4.93
N PRO A 118 -7.29 5.92 -6.26
CA PRO A 118 -8.17 5.25 -7.19
C PRO A 118 -8.26 3.74 -6.92
N VAL A 119 -9.34 3.11 -7.36
CA VAL A 119 -9.73 1.75 -7.02
C VAL A 119 -9.62 0.82 -8.22
N LEU A 120 -8.86 -0.26 -8.06
CA LEU A 120 -8.87 -1.43 -8.94
C LEU A 120 -10.09 -2.28 -8.59
N ARG A 121 -11.11 -2.30 -9.45
CA ARG A 121 -12.35 -3.05 -9.21
C ARG A 121 -12.17 -4.53 -9.52
N ASN A 122 -12.66 -5.40 -8.63
CA ASN A 122 -12.56 -6.86 -8.77
C ASN A 122 -11.12 -7.30 -9.10
N ALA A 123 -10.15 -6.78 -8.34
CA ALA A 123 -8.73 -6.98 -8.60
C ALA A 123 -8.31 -8.46 -8.56
N GLU A 124 -9.07 -9.31 -7.86
CA GLU A 124 -8.89 -10.75 -7.81
C GLU A 124 -9.01 -11.40 -9.20
N ASN A 125 -9.82 -10.83 -10.09
CA ASN A 125 -10.05 -11.33 -11.45
C ASN A 125 -9.11 -10.71 -12.50
N MET A 126 -8.32 -9.69 -12.12
CA MET A 126 -7.40 -9.02 -13.04
C MET A 126 -6.13 -9.82 -13.28
N SER A 127 -5.62 -9.79 -14.52
CA SER A 127 -4.27 -10.25 -14.83
C SER A 127 -3.21 -9.26 -14.32
N LEU A 128 -1.96 -9.70 -14.17
CA LEU A 128 -0.84 -8.80 -13.83
C LEU A 128 -0.73 -7.63 -14.84
N ALA A 129 -0.94 -7.92 -16.12
CA ALA A 129 -0.90 -6.90 -17.18
C ALA A 129 -2.04 -5.87 -17.05
N THR A 130 -3.25 -6.33 -16.72
CA THR A 130 -4.40 -5.46 -16.50
C THR A 130 -4.16 -4.54 -15.32
N ILE A 131 -3.67 -5.08 -14.18
CA ILE A 131 -3.33 -4.31 -12.99
C ILE A 131 -2.30 -3.22 -13.32
N GLU A 132 -1.18 -3.59 -13.96
CA GLU A 132 -0.11 -2.62 -14.29
C GLU A 132 -0.58 -1.54 -15.26
N ASN A 133 -1.40 -1.89 -16.28
CA ASN A 133 -1.96 -0.93 -17.21
C ASN A 133 -2.92 0.05 -16.51
N THR A 134 -3.79 -0.46 -15.64
CA THR A 134 -4.75 0.37 -14.91
C THR A 134 -4.04 1.31 -13.94
N ILE A 135 -3.03 0.83 -13.20
CA ILE A 135 -2.23 1.66 -12.28
C ILE A 135 -1.46 2.74 -13.05
N ARG A 136 -0.90 2.39 -14.22
CA ARG A 136 -0.24 3.37 -15.09
C ARG A 136 -1.22 4.46 -15.55
N ASP A 137 -2.42 4.08 -15.98
CA ASP A 137 -3.47 5.02 -16.38
C ASP A 137 -3.88 5.92 -15.20
N PHE A 138 -4.10 5.35 -14.02
CA PHE A 138 -4.35 6.12 -12.81
C PHE A 138 -3.25 7.15 -12.54
N GLY A 139 -1.98 6.76 -12.67
CA GLY A 139 -0.84 7.66 -12.48
C GLY A 139 -0.82 8.85 -13.46
N LEU A 140 -1.13 8.59 -14.74
CA LEU A 140 -1.20 9.62 -15.77
C LEU A 140 -2.38 10.58 -15.50
N ARG A 141 -3.58 10.06 -15.27
CA ARG A 141 -4.78 10.88 -15.02
C ARG A 141 -4.73 11.59 -13.66
N ALA A 142 -4.10 11.01 -12.64
CA ALA A 142 -3.86 11.68 -11.36
C ALA A 142 -2.98 12.94 -11.53
N ARG A 143 -1.92 12.82 -12.34
CA ARG A 143 -1.02 13.96 -12.65
C ARG A 143 -1.77 15.10 -13.35
N ASP A 144 -2.67 14.74 -14.25
CA ASP A 144 -3.49 15.68 -15.00
C ASP A 144 -4.71 16.19 -14.21
N GLY A 145 -4.99 15.66 -13.02
CA GLY A 145 -6.19 15.97 -12.23
C GLY A 145 -7.50 15.50 -12.85
N LYS A 146 -7.46 14.41 -13.63
CA LYS A 146 -8.59 13.86 -14.40
C LYS A 146 -9.26 12.62 -13.76
N LEU A 147 -8.89 12.25 -12.53
CA LEU A 147 -9.56 11.16 -11.81
C LEU A 147 -10.89 11.63 -11.26
N GLY A 148 -11.96 10.88 -11.53
CA GLY A 148 -13.31 11.11 -11.02
C GLY A 148 -13.45 10.69 -9.54
N ILE A 149 -14.43 11.28 -8.84
CA ILE A 149 -14.72 10.92 -7.44
C ILE A 149 -15.17 9.46 -7.32
N GLU A 150 -15.94 8.96 -8.29
CA GLU A 150 -16.43 7.58 -8.32
C GLU A 150 -15.29 6.57 -8.41
N GLU A 151 -14.22 6.91 -9.13
CA GLU A 151 -13.03 6.04 -9.24
C GLU A 151 -12.22 5.96 -7.95
N MET A 152 -12.41 6.90 -7.04
CA MET A 152 -11.73 6.98 -5.73
C MET A 152 -12.61 6.57 -4.56
N SER A 153 -13.79 6.01 -4.82
CA SER A 153 -14.79 5.64 -3.79
C SER A 153 -15.05 4.14 -3.80
N GLY A 154 -15.47 3.58 -2.67
CA GLY A 154 -15.96 2.20 -2.58
C GLY A 154 -14.87 1.11 -2.63
N GLY A 155 -13.60 1.43 -2.45
CA GLY A 155 -12.57 0.41 -2.27
C GLY A 155 -12.72 -0.31 -0.93
N THR A 156 -12.32 -1.60 -0.89
CA THR A 156 -12.44 -2.45 0.30
C THR A 156 -11.14 -2.57 1.10
N PHE A 157 -10.00 -2.37 0.44
CA PHE A 157 -8.66 -2.41 1.04
C PHE A 157 -7.74 -1.42 0.34
N THR A 158 -6.72 -0.92 1.03
CA THR A 158 -5.76 0.05 0.45
C THR A 158 -4.33 -0.48 0.47
N ILE A 159 -3.60 -0.28 -0.64
CA ILE A 159 -2.15 -0.48 -0.72
C ILE A 159 -1.48 0.90 -0.92
N THR A 160 -0.51 1.23 -0.07
CA THR A 160 0.29 2.46 -0.18
C THR A 160 1.78 2.14 -0.22
N ASN A 161 2.54 2.88 -1.02
CA ASN A 161 3.98 2.68 -1.18
C ASN A 161 4.77 3.93 -0.78
N GLY A 162 5.32 3.92 0.44
CA GLY A 162 6.24 4.96 0.93
C GLY A 162 7.69 4.75 0.49
N GLY A 163 8.03 3.57 -0.02
CA GLY A 163 9.39 3.21 -0.43
C GLY A 163 9.92 4.04 -1.59
N VAL A 164 9.03 4.49 -2.48
CA VAL A 164 9.40 5.39 -3.59
C VAL A 164 9.93 6.75 -3.10
N PHE A 165 9.64 7.12 -1.86
CA PHE A 165 10.16 8.32 -1.18
C PHE A 165 11.30 8.00 -0.20
N GLY A 166 11.73 6.74 -0.12
CA GLY A 166 12.81 6.29 0.75
C GLY A 166 12.38 5.90 2.17
N SER A 167 11.08 5.77 2.46
CA SER A 167 10.60 5.35 3.78
C SER A 167 11.11 3.95 4.13
N LEU A 168 11.76 3.83 5.29
CA LEU A 168 12.18 2.53 5.83
C LEU A 168 10.99 1.76 6.36
N MET A 169 10.16 2.42 7.17
CA MET A 169 9.00 1.85 7.85
C MET A 169 8.07 2.98 8.29
N SER A 170 6.76 2.77 8.20
CA SER A 170 5.74 3.71 8.66
C SER A 170 4.49 2.97 9.11
N THR A 171 3.62 3.65 9.86
CA THR A 171 2.31 3.18 10.29
C THR A 171 1.24 3.92 9.50
N PRO A 172 0.77 3.40 8.35
CA PRO A 172 -0.20 4.09 7.52
C PRO A 172 -1.54 4.25 8.26
N ILE A 173 -2.25 5.33 7.97
CA ILE A 173 -3.60 5.57 8.51
C ILE A 173 -4.61 4.91 7.58
N ILE A 174 -5.57 4.18 8.15
CA ILE A 174 -6.65 3.49 7.42
C ILE A 174 -7.45 4.50 6.58
N ASN A 175 -7.90 4.06 5.40
CA ASN A 175 -8.78 4.83 4.51
C ASN A 175 -10.25 4.42 4.72
N PRO A 176 -11.06 5.19 5.47
CA PRO A 176 -12.41 4.78 5.82
C PRO A 176 -13.31 4.68 4.58
N PRO A 177 -14.31 3.76 4.58
CA PRO A 177 -14.77 2.88 5.66
C PRO A 177 -14.00 1.57 5.78
N GLN A 178 -12.88 1.39 5.07
CA GLN A 178 -12.04 0.20 5.12
C GLN A 178 -11.50 -0.03 6.54
N SER A 179 -11.20 -1.28 6.86
CA SER A 179 -10.68 -1.65 8.19
C SER A 179 -9.18 -1.92 8.21
N ALA A 180 -8.51 -1.92 7.05
CA ALA A 180 -7.08 -2.15 6.99
C ALA A 180 -6.41 -1.47 5.78
N ILE A 181 -5.08 -1.30 5.88
CA ILE A 181 -4.21 -0.73 4.86
C ILE A 181 -2.84 -1.38 4.91
N LEU A 182 -2.31 -1.80 3.75
CA LEU A 182 -0.95 -2.30 3.60
C LEU A 182 0.00 -1.18 3.20
N GLY A 183 1.06 -0.98 3.99
CA GLY A 183 2.18 -0.11 3.67
C GLY A 183 3.37 -0.89 3.12
N MET A 184 3.82 -0.51 1.93
CA MET A 184 5.07 -0.97 1.33
C MET A 184 6.16 0.08 1.58
N HIS A 185 7.41 -0.37 1.69
CA HIS A 185 8.54 0.48 2.01
C HIS A 185 9.71 0.26 1.03
N LYS A 186 10.85 0.93 1.27
CA LYS A 186 12.00 0.78 0.40
C LYS A 186 12.55 -0.65 0.42
N ILE A 187 12.99 -1.12 -0.75
CA ILE A 187 13.82 -2.32 -0.84
C ILE A 187 15.25 -1.92 -0.47
N GLN A 188 15.88 -2.68 0.40
CA GLN A 188 17.23 -2.42 0.88
C GLN A 188 17.97 -3.73 1.05
N ASP A 189 19.19 -3.82 0.52
CA ASP A 189 20.07 -4.95 0.75
C ASP A 189 20.42 -5.04 2.23
N ARG A 190 20.21 -6.23 2.82
CA ARG A 190 20.49 -6.52 4.23
C ARG A 190 21.09 -7.91 4.36
N VAL A 191 21.95 -8.08 5.37
CA VAL A 191 22.50 -9.39 5.72
C VAL A 191 21.44 -10.17 6.51
N MET A 192 21.02 -11.29 5.94
CA MET A 192 20.03 -12.20 6.52
C MET A 192 20.66 -13.57 6.75
N VAL A 193 20.11 -14.35 7.68
CA VAL A 193 20.52 -15.73 7.89
C VAL A 193 19.56 -16.64 7.10
N VAL A 194 20.10 -17.36 6.12
CA VAL A 194 19.37 -18.34 5.30
C VAL A 194 20.09 -19.68 5.43
N ASP A 195 19.42 -20.71 5.91
CA ASP A 195 19.97 -22.07 6.12
C ASP A 195 21.29 -22.06 6.90
N GLY A 196 21.39 -21.18 7.91
CA GLY A 196 22.58 -21.04 8.77
C GLY A 196 23.74 -20.28 8.15
N LYS A 197 23.56 -19.66 6.96
CA LYS A 197 24.57 -18.84 6.26
C LYS A 197 24.14 -17.39 6.21
N MET A 198 25.10 -16.48 6.21
CA MET A 198 24.84 -15.06 5.97
C MET A 198 24.72 -14.82 4.47
N GLU A 199 23.57 -14.30 4.05
CA GLU A 199 23.31 -13.91 2.67
C GLU A 199 22.88 -12.43 2.59
N ILE A 200 23.20 -11.77 1.50
CA ILE A 200 22.73 -10.41 1.21
C ILE A 200 21.45 -10.52 0.40
N LEU A 201 20.33 -10.08 0.98
CA LEU A 201 19.01 -10.15 0.36
C LEU A 201 18.36 -8.76 0.26
N PRO A 202 17.62 -8.49 -0.84
CA PRO A 202 16.86 -7.26 -1.00
C PRO A 202 15.57 -7.32 -0.17
N MET A 203 15.62 -6.82 1.07
CA MET A 203 14.53 -6.89 2.03
C MET A 203 13.62 -5.67 1.95
N MET A 204 12.31 -5.88 2.15
CA MET A 204 11.32 -4.82 2.31
C MET A 204 10.55 -5.03 3.61
N TYR A 205 10.34 -3.94 4.38
CA TYR A 205 9.37 -3.95 5.47
C TYR A 205 7.96 -3.77 4.94
N LEU A 206 7.04 -4.57 5.47
CA LEU A 206 5.60 -4.44 5.27
C LEU A 206 4.95 -4.02 6.58
N ALA A 207 3.97 -3.13 6.50
CA ALA A 207 3.16 -2.69 7.62
C ALA A 207 1.68 -2.91 7.30
N LEU A 208 0.96 -3.59 8.17
CA LEU A 208 -0.50 -3.65 8.12
C LEU A 208 -1.04 -2.82 9.29
N SER A 209 -1.66 -1.67 8.98
CA SER A 209 -2.49 -0.97 9.97
C SER A 209 -3.92 -1.45 9.83
N TYR A 210 -4.58 -1.71 10.96
CA TYR A 210 -5.91 -2.31 10.98
C TYR A 210 -6.73 -1.82 12.19
N ASP A 211 -8.04 -1.94 12.08
CA ASP A 211 -8.97 -1.65 13.17
C ASP A 211 -9.15 -2.88 14.05
N HIS A 212 -8.57 -2.85 15.25
CA HIS A 212 -8.58 -3.98 16.18
C HIS A 212 -9.97 -4.26 16.79
N ARG A 213 -10.99 -3.45 16.45
CA ARG A 213 -12.37 -3.75 16.86
C ARG A 213 -12.95 -4.95 16.10
N ILE A 214 -12.45 -5.24 14.85
CA ILE A 214 -12.95 -6.33 14.00
C ILE A 214 -11.86 -7.23 13.44
N ILE A 215 -10.59 -6.86 13.54
CA ILE A 215 -9.45 -7.67 13.10
C ILE A 215 -8.59 -7.96 14.32
N ASP A 216 -8.45 -9.22 14.68
CA ASP A 216 -7.63 -9.63 15.80
C ASP A 216 -6.14 -9.87 15.44
N GLY A 217 -5.33 -10.23 16.45
CA GLY A 217 -3.91 -10.45 16.25
C GLY A 217 -3.60 -11.65 15.36
N LYS A 218 -4.42 -12.72 15.40
CA LYS A 218 -4.24 -13.89 14.54
C LYS A 218 -4.50 -13.54 13.08
N GLU A 219 -5.59 -12.82 12.81
CA GLU A 219 -6.00 -12.43 11.47
C GLU A 219 -5.02 -11.44 10.83
N SER A 220 -4.62 -10.40 11.58
CA SER A 220 -3.70 -9.38 11.08
C SER A 220 -2.29 -9.92 10.81
N VAL A 221 -1.76 -10.76 11.70
CA VAL A 221 -0.44 -11.38 11.55
C VAL A 221 -0.50 -12.46 10.46
N GLY A 222 -1.53 -13.32 10.47
CA GLY A 222 -1.72 -14.35 9.44
C GLY A 222 -1.83 -13.74 8.04
N PHE A 223 -2.64 -12.70 7.86
CA PHE A 223 -2.76 -11.97 6.60
C PHE A 223 -1.39 -11.48 6.08
N LEU A 224 -0.59 -10.88 6.96
CA LEU A 224 0.72 -10.35 6.56
C LEU A 224 1.74 -11.46 6.27
N VAL A 225 1.65 -12.59 6.97
CA VAL A 225 2.44 -13.80 6.71
C VAL A 225 2.07 -14.40 5.35
N THR A 226 0.77 -14.55 5.05
CA THR A 226 0.30 -15.03 3.74
C THR A 226 0.85 -14.16 2.60
N ILE A 227 0.80 -12.82 2.72
CA ILE A 227 1.39 -11.92 1.71
C ILE A 227 2.90 -12.15 1.56
N LYS A 228 3.63 -12.27 2.69
CA LYS A 228 5.06 -12.55 2.68
C LYS A 228 5.37 -13.83 1.91
N GLU A 229 4.72 -14.92 2.25
CA GLU A 229 4.95 -16.22 1.63
C GLU A 229 4.66 -16.23 0.13
N LEU A 230 3.57 -15.56 -0.31
CA LEU A 230 3.22 -15.43 -1.73
C LEU A 230 4.21 -14.56 -2.52
N LEU A 231 4.85 -13.59 -1.88
CA LEU A 231 5.87 -12.77 -2.53
C LEU A 231 7.24 -13.45 -2.55
N GLU A 232 7.56 -14.25 -1.53
CA GLU A 232 8.77 -15.05 -1.45
C GLU A 232 8.71 -16.31 -2.34
N ASP A 233 7.50 -16.78 -2.67
CA ASP A 233 7.26 -17.79 -3.72
C ASP A 233 6.09 -17.38 -4.63
N PRO A 234 6.34 -16.51 -5.64
CA PRO A 234 5.29 -16.05 -6.54
C PRO A 234 4.64 -17.15 -7.39
N THR A 235 5.23 -18.36 -7.44
CA THR A 235 4.65 -19.50 -8.14
C THR A 235 3.33 -19.93 -7.50
N ARG A 236 3.20 -19.78 -6.19
CA ARG A 236 1.96 -20.08 -5.44
C ARG A 236 0.77 -19.24 -5.93
N ILE A 237 1.00 -17.99 -6.30
CA ILE A 237 -0.05 -17.12 -6.89
C ILE A 237 -0.57 -17.69 -8.22
N LEU A 238 0.31 -18.34 -9.02
CA LEU A 238 -0.06 -18.91 -10.32
C LEU A 238 -0.76 -20.25 -10.16
N LEU A 239 -0.49 -20.98 -9.08
CA LEU A 239 -1.03 -22.32 -8.81
C LEU A 239 -2.28 -22.28 -7.94
N ASP A 240 -2.65 -21.12 -7.43
CA ASP A 240 -3.78 -20.91 -6.50
C ASP A 240 -3.69 -21.78 -5.23
N ILE A 241 -2.43 -21.83 -4.61
CA ILE A 241 -2.10 -22.60 -3.39
C ILE A 241 -1.43 -21.74 -2.35
#